data_7848e70356c8f79919977b0ff066bb89
#
_entry.id   7848e70356c8f79919977b0ff066bb89
#
_cell.length_a   1.000
_cell.length_b   1.000
_cell.length_c   1.000
_cell.angle_alpha   90.00
_cell.angle_beta   90.00
_cell.angle_gamma   90.00
#
_symmetry.space_group_name_H-M   'P 1'
#
loop_
_entity.id
_entity.type
_entity.pdbx_description
1 polymer ?
#
loop_
_entity_poly.entity_id
_entity_poly.type
_entity_poly.pdbx_seq_one_letter_code
_entity_poly.pdbx_strand_id
1 'polypeptide(L)'
;MNHIVCVKWGNKYISQYVNVLYNMVKRHTTVPFEFHCITDDLKGLDSHINVIKFPQQPWIKTWWSKLWMFSPEFPLKGNVLFFDLDIIVFNNIDCLFTHNPGKFMIIRDFNRCRVKDWKQSNSSVMRWTPGTMNFLYDEFKNNYAKVMSENHGDQDWIMKRAVKEIT
;
A
#
# COMPACT_ATOMS: atom_id res chain seq x y z
N MET A 1 -5.20 11.18 12.53
CA MET A 1 -5.72 11.31 11.16
C MET A 1 -5.60 9.95 10.47
N ASN A 2 -6.66 9.51 9.77
CA ASN A 2 -6.61 8.31 8.94
C ASN A 2 -6.39 8.72 7.48
N HIS A 3 -5.50 8.02 6.79
CA HIS A 3 -5.22 8.20 5.37
C HIS A 3 -5.44 6.89 4.64
N ILE A 4 -6.10 6.94 3.50
CA ILE A 4 -6.20 5.81 2.57
C ILE A 4 -5.35 6.13 1.35
N VAL A 5 -4.50 5.20 0.96
CA VAL A 5 -3.50 5.42 -0.08
C VAL A 5 -3.60 4.33 -1.14
N CYS A 6 -3.49 4.71 -2.40
CA CYS A 6 -3.24 3.79 -3.51
C CYS A 6 -2.06 4.27 -4.35
N VAL A 7 -1.51 3.37 -5.15
CA VAL A 7 -0.40 3.64 -6.07
C VAL A 7 -0.86 3.42 -7.50
N LYS A 8 -0.74 4.46 -8.33
CA LYS A 8 -0.91 4.38 -9.79
C LYS A 8 0.40 4.77 -10.45
N TRP A 9 1.16 3.78 -10.91
CA TRP A 9 2.41 3.98 -11.62
C TRP A 9 2.32 3.47 -13.06
N GLY A 10 2.80 4.30 -14.01
CA GLY A 10 2.78 3.96 -15.43
C GLY A 10 1.36 3.78 -16.00
N ASN A 11 1.24 2.96 -17.06
CA ASN A 11 0.04 2.86 -17.89
C ASN A 11 -0.80 1.59 -17.69
N LYS A 12 -0.44 0.72 -16.72
CA LYS A 12 -1.19 -0.52 -16.47
C LYS A 12 -2.63 -0.24 -16.03
N TYR A 13 -2.83 0.76 -15.18
CA TYR A 13 -4.14 1.18 -14.70
C TYR A 13 -4.42 2.62 -15.13
N ILE A 14 -5.61 2.85 -15.65
CA ILE A 14 -6.11 4.19 -15.96
C ILE A 14 -6.72 4.85 -14.71
N SER A 15 -6.94 6.17 -14.74
CA SER A 15 -7.44 6.94 -13.59
C SER A 15 -8.79 6.45 -13.05
N GLN A 16 -9.61 5.82 -13.90
CA GLN A 16 -10.88 5.24 -13.47
C GLN A 16 -10.72 4.21 -12.35
N TYR A 17 -9.64 3.42 -12.32
CA TYR A 17 -9.40 2.47 -11.22
C TYR A 17 -9.25 3.20 -9.89
N VAL A 18 -8.53 4.33 -9.87
CA VAL A 18 -8.37 5.16 -8.67
C VAL A 18 -9.70 5.76 -8.25
N ASN A 19 -10.46 6.33 -9.20
CA ASN A 19 -11.76 6.95 -8.93
C ASN A 19 -12.78 5.93 -8.42
N VAL A 20 -12.79 4.72 -8.98
CA VAL A 20 -13.67 3.61 -8.54
C VAL A 20 -13.28 3.18 -7.13
N LEU A 21 -11.99 2.98 -6.85
CA LEU A 21 -11.50 2.62 -5.51
C LEU A 21 -11.91 3.70 -4.49
N TYR A 22 -11.68 4.98 -4.80
CA TYR A 22 -12.11 6.11 -3.96
C TYR A 22 -13.61 6.04 -3.63
N ASN A 23 -14.45 5.83 -4.64
CA ASN A 23 -15.89 5.76 -4.47
C ASN A 23 -16.34 4.54 -3.63
N MET A 24 -15.69 3.38 -3.81
CA MET A 24 -15.96 2.19 -2.98
C MET A 24 -15.58 2.47 -1.52
N VAL A 25 -14.39 3.00 -1.28
CA VAL A 25 -13.91 3.37 0.05
C VAL A 25 -14.85 4.37 0.72
N LYS A 26 -15.21 5.47 0.03
CA LYS A 26 -16.12 6.50 0.53
C LYS A 26 -17.48 5.93 0.94
N ARG A 27 -17.97 4.93 0.22
CA ARG A 27 -19.27 4.28 0.50
C ARG A 27 -19.20 3.34 1.71
N HIS A 28 -18.03 2.76 1.97
CA HIS A 28 -17.85 1.68 2.95
C HIS A 28 -16.98 2.07 4.15
N THR A 29 -16.76 3.38 4.37
CA THR A 29 -16.00 3.91 5.50
C THR A 29 -16.85 4.96 6.21
N THR A 30 -17.00 4.83 7.54
CA THR A 30 -17.75 5.79 8.37
C THR A 30 -16.83 6.70 9.19
N VAL A 31 -15.59 6.27 9.44
CA VAL A 31 -14.59 7.10 10.11
C VAL A 31 -14.04 8.18 9.18
N PRO A 32 -13.70 9.38 9.67
CA PRO A 32 -13.07 10.41 8.84
C PRO A 32 -11.73 9.95 8.27
N PHE A 33 -11.50 10.20 6.98
CA PHE A 33 -10.26 9.89 6.27
C PHE A 33 -9.97 10.90 5.16
N GLU A 34 -8.71 10.93 4.74
CA GLU A 34 -8.27 11.55 3.49
C GLU A 34 -7.81 10.47 2.51
N PHE A 35 -8.19 10.61 1.24
CA PHE A 35 -7.77 9.67 0.19
C PHE A 35 -6.64 10.25 -0.65
N HIS A 36 -5.57 9.47 -0.86
CA HIS A 36 -4.38 9.88 -1.58
C HIS A 36 -4.05 8.89 -2.69
N CYS A 37 -3.66 9.41 -3.83
CA CYS A 37 -3.08 8.63 -4.93
C CYS A 37 -1.62 9.02 -5.13
N ILE A 38 -0.71 8.07 -4.98
CA ILE A 38 0.68 8.25 -5.36
C ILE A 38 0.78 7.96 -6.85
N THR A 39 1.15 8.95 -7.66
CA THR A 39 1.12 8.80 -9.11
C THR A 39 2.11 9.71 -9.82
N ASP A 40 2.52 9.30 -11.02
CA ASP A 40 3.27 10.07 -12.00
C ASP A 40 2.35 10.81 -13.00
N ASP A 41 1.05 10.44 -13.05
CA ASP A 41 0.07 11.04 -13.97
C ASP A 41 -1.23 11.41 -13.25
N LEU A 42 -1.57 12.70 -13.26
CA LEU A 42 -2.73 13.29 -12.61
C LEU A 42 -4.00 13.28 -13.47
N LYS A 43 -3.87 12.98 -14.77
CA LYS A 43 -4.97 13.14 -15.71
C LYS A 43 -6.15 12.23 -15.39
N GLY A 44 -7.33 12.84 -15.25
CA GLY A 44 -8.60 12.14 -15.06
C GLY A 44 -8.85 11.63 -13.63
N LEU A 45 -8.06 12.07 -12.64
CA LEU A 45 -8.36 11.82 -11.24
C LEU A 45 -9.50 12.72 -10.76
N ASP A 46 -10.35 12.19 -9.87
CA ASP A 46 -11.39 12.95 -9.18
C ASP A 46 -10.76 14.05 -8.32
N SER A 47 -11.39 15.22 -8.27
CA SER A 47 -10.89 16.40 -7.53
C SER A 47 -10.80 16.23 -6.02
N HIS A 48 -11.47 15.23 -5.45
CA HIS A 48 -11.40 14.90 -4.02
C HIS A 48 -10.21 13.99 -3.66
N ILE A 49 -9.43 13.55 -4.65
CA ILE A 49 -8.27 12.71 -4.45
C ILE A 49 -7.02 13.59 -4.30
N ASN A 50 -6.39 13.51 -3.13
CA ASN A 50 -5.10 14.16 -2.91
C ASN A 50 -4.01 13.44 -3.68
N VAL A 51 -3.15 14.18 -4.34
CA VAL A 51 -2.07 13.59 -5.14
C VAL A 51 -0.73 13.73 -4.44
N ILE A 52 -0.02 12.61 -4.37
CA ILE A 52 1.38 12.56 -3.93
C ILE A 52 2.22 12.15 -5.14
N LYS A 53 3.21 12.96 -5.50
CA LYS A 53 4.13 12.66 -6.60
C LYS A 53 5.23 11.71 -6.15
N PHE A 54 5.61 10.78 -7.02
CA PHE A 54 6.78 9.95 -6.80
C PHE A 54 8.07 10.79 -6.81
N PRO A 55 9.07 10.42 -5.97
CA PRO A 55 10.42 10.93 -6.16
C PRO A 55 11.03 10.39 -7.45
N GLN A 56 11.96 11.15 -8.03
CA GLN A 56 12.73 10.71 -9.20
C GLN A 56 13.84 9.75 -8.79
N GLN A 57 13.52 8.45 -8.78
CA GLN A 57 14.43 7.40 -8.31
C GLN A 57 14.41 6.18 -9.24
N PRO A 58 15.55 5.52 -9.51
CA PRO A 58 15.65 4.42 -10.48
C PRO A 58 14.87 3.15 -10.06
N TRP A 59 14.57 2.99 -8.78
CA TRP A 59 13.78 1.86 -8.27
C TRP A 59 12.27 2.11 -8.24
N ILE A 60 11.79 3.33 -8.56
CA ILE A 60 10.37 3.64 -8.67
C ILE A 60 9.85 3.07 -10.00
N LYS A 61 9.50 1.80 -9.99
CA LYS A 61 8.94 1.08 -11.14
C LYS A 61 8.08 -0.09 -10.70
N THR A 62 7.00 -0.36 -11.46
CA THR A 62 6.08 -1.45 -11.22
C THR A 62 5.58 -1.52 -9.77
N TRP A 63 5.39 -2.69 -9.21
CA TRP A 63 4.99 -2.90 -7.82
C TRP A 63 6.06 -2.46 -6.80
N TRP A 64 7.35 -2.38 -7.17
CA TRP A 64 8.43 -1.91 -6.31
C TRP A 64 8.26 -0.45 -5.87
N SER A 65 7.49 0.34 -6.63
CA SER A 65 7.14 1.72 -6.28
C SER A 65 6.41 1.84 -4.93
N LYS A 66 5.72 0.79 -4.49
CA LYS A 66 5.04 0.74 -3.18
C LYS A 66 6.01 0.90 -2.01
N LEU A 67 7.25 0.40 -2.12
CA LEU A 67 8.21 0.47 -1.03
C LEU A 67 8.55 1.89 -0.63
N TRP A 68 8.37 2.87 -1.52
CA TRP A 68 8.56 4.28 -1.17
C TRP A 68 7.60 4.76 -0.07
N MET A 69 6.45 4.15 0.11
CA MET A 69 5.53 4.49 1.20
C MET A 69 6.13 4.24 2.60
N PHE A 70 7.16 3.42 2.70
CA PHE A 70 7.91 3.17 3.93
C PHE A 70 9.14 4.08 4.09
N SER A 71 9.37 5.02 3.16
CA SER A 71 10.46 5.99 3.24
C SER A 71 10.29 6.95 4.42
N PRO A 72 11.38 7.39 5.06
CA PRO A 72 11.35 8.52 5.97
C PRO A 72 10.82 9.82 5.34
N GLU A 73 10.92 9.94 4.01
CA GLU A 73 10.46 11.08 3.21
C GLU A 73 8.96 11.02 2.87
N PHE A 74 8.27 9.93 3.23
CA PHE A 74 6.85 9.80 2.95
C PHE A 74 6.03 10.86 3.71
N PRO A 75 5.21 11.68 3.00
CA PRO A 75 4.71 12.94 3.58
C PRO A 75 3.58 12.79 4.59
N LEU A 76 2.95 11.62 4.67
CA LEU A 76 1.80 11.40 5.57
C LEU A 76 2.25 11.05 6.98
N LYS A 77 1.40 11.41 7.96
CA LYS A 77 1.58 11.08 9.38
C LYS A 77 0.28 10.51 9.94
N GLY A 78 0.39 9.62 10.92
CA GLY A 78 -0.77 9.00 11.54
C GLY A 78 -1.03 7.60 10.97
N ASN A 79 -2.28 7.24 10.79
CA ASN A 79 -2.67 5.88 10.41
C ASN A 79 -2.86 5.78 8.89
N VAL A 80 -2.05 5.01 8.21
CA VAL A 80 -2.09 4.85 6.75
C VAL A 80 -2.59 3.46 6.39
N LEU A 81 -3.66 3.37 5.60
CA LEU A 81 -4.25 2.17 5.04
C LEU A 81 -4.06 2.17 3.52
N PHE A 82 -3.32 1.21 3.00
CA PHE A 82 -3.04 1.05 1.58
C PHE A 82 -3.96 0.02 0.94
N PHE A 83 -4.41 0.32 -0.28
CA PHE A 83 -5.09 -0.61 -1.18
C PHE A 83 -4.45 -0.64 -2.56
N ASP A 84 -4.25 -1.84 -3.12
CA ASP A 84 -4.00 -1.99 -4.55
C ASP A 84 -5.24 -1.56 -5.36
N LEU A 85 -5.04 -1.12 -6.60
CA LEU A 85 -6.11 -0.58 -7.46
C LEU A 85 -7.13 -1.63 -7.93
N ASP A 86 -6.81 -2.90 -7.82
CA ASP A 86 -7.67 -4.04 -8.20
C ASP A 86 -8.40 -4.69 -7.02
N ILE A 87 -8.36 -4.05 -5.86
CA ILE A 87 -9.14 -4.45 -4.68
C ILE A 87 -10.59 -3.97 -4.82
N ILE A 88 -11.53 -4.86 -4.48
CA ILE A 88 -12.96 -4.56 -4.40
C ILE A 88 -13.37 -4.38 -2.94
N VAL A 89 -13.86 -3.19 -2.60
CA VAL A 89 -14.42 -2.87 -1.28
C VAL A 89 -15.95 -2.96 -1.38
N PHE A 90 -16.55 -3.91 -0.68
CA PHE A 90 -17.99 -4.18 -0.74
C PHE A 90 -18.69 -4.19 0.63
N ASN A 91 -17.93 -4.00 1.72
CA ASN A 91 -18.45 -3.93 3.08
C ASN A 91 -17.66 -2.89 3.90
N ASN A 92 -18.14 -2.55 5.09
CA ASN A 92 -17.49 -1.60 5.99
C ASN A 92 -16.04 -2.01 6.30
N ILE A 93 -15.11 -1.06 6.19
CA ILE A 93 -13.67 -1.27 6.38
C ILE A 93 -13.11 -0.55 7.62
N ASP A 94 -13.93 0.03 8.47
CA ASP A 94 -13.48 0.79 9.65
C ASP A 94 -12.62 -0.06 10.60
N CYS A 95 -12.90 -1.36 10.66
CA CYS A 95 -12.12 -2.31 11.46
C CYS A 95 -10.65 -2.38 11.03
N LEU A 96 -10.32 -2.11 9.76
CA LEU A 96 -8.93 -2.11 9.29
C LEU A 96 -8.10 -0.98 9.90
N PHE A 97 -8.75 0.10 10.34
CA PHE A 97 -8.06 1.20 11.04
C PHE A 97 -7.82 0.91 12.52
N THR A 98 -8.67 0.08 13.14
CA THR A 98 -8.69 -0.13 14.59
C THR A 98 -8.12 -1.48 15.01
N HIS A 99 -7.95 -2.43 14.09
CA HIS A 99 -7.36 -3.73 14.41
C HIS A 99 -5.89 -3.56 14.84
N ASN A 100 -5.53 -4.03 16.03
CA ASN A 100 -4.18 -3.93 16.62
C ASN A 100 -3.50 -2.56 16.39
N PRO A 101 -3.97 -1.46 17.01
CA PRO A 101 -3.46 -0.12 16.76
C PRO A 101 -1.95 -0.03 16.97
N GLY A 102 -1.27 0.71 16.10
CA GLY A 102 0.18 0.92 16.16
C GLY A 102 1.03 -0.23 15.61
N LYS A 103 0.43 -1.37 15.28
CA LYS A 103 1.13 -2.50 14.65
C LYS A 103 1.01 -2.46 13.13
N PHE A 104 1.98 -3.05 12.44
CA PHE A 104 1.89 -3.28 11.00
C PHE A 104 0.86 -4.37 10.72
N MET A 105 -0.11 -4.06 9.89
CA MET A 105 -1.13 -5.02 9.44
C MET A 105 -0.96 -5.27 7.94
N ILE A 106 -1.06 -6.53 7.56
CA ILE A 106 -1.08 -7.00 6.17
C ILE A 106 -2.09 -8.13 6.05
N ILE A 107 -2.88 -8.16 4.98
CA ILE A 107 -3.87 -9.22 4.82
C ILE A 107 -3.20 -10.57 4.53
N ARG A 108 -3.87 -11.66 4.92
CA ARG A 108 -3.46 -13.01 4.54
C ARG A 108 -3.74 -13.27 3.07
N ASP A 109 -2.81 -13.96 2.40
CA ASP A 109 -2.94 -14.30 1.00
C ASP A 109 -4.19 -15.17 0.70
N PHE A 110 -4.80 -14.95 -0.46
CA PHE A 110 -6.02 -15.64 -0.89
C PHE A 110 -5.84 -17.15 -1.09
N ASN A 111 -4.62 -17.60 -1.38
CA ASN A 111 -4.32 -19.03 -1.54
C ASN A 111 -4.62 -19.85 -0.29
N ARG A 112 -4.71 -19.23 0.88
CA ARG A 112 -5.18 -19.88 2.12
C ARG A 112 -6.54 -20.58 1.98
N CYS A 113 -7.38 -20.13 1.05
CA CYS A 113 -8.68 -20.73 0.77
C CYS A 113 -8.59 -22.00 -0.10
N ARG A 114 -7.44 -22.22 -0.74
CA ARG A 114 -7.20 -23.32 -1.69
C ARG A 114 -6.11 -24.28 -1.24
N VAL A 115 -5.11 -23.77 -0.52
CA VAL A 115 -3.93 -24.53 -0.08
C VAL A 115 -3.93 -24.59 1.44
N LYS A 116 -4.00 -25.81 1.96
CA LYS A 116 -3.94 -26.07 3.42
C LYS A 116 -2.62 -25.53 3.97
N ASP A 117 -2.69 -24.89 5.14
CA ASP A 117 -1.53 -24.32 5.86
C ASP A 117 -0.75 -23.23 5.10
N TRP A 118 -1.38 -22.56 4.10
CA TRP A 118 -0.78 -21.41 3.42
C TRP A 118 -0.59 -20.24 4.38
N LYS A 119 0.67 -19.86 4.63
CA LYS A 119 1.06 -18.85 5.64
C LYS A 119 1.47 -17.50 5.05
N GLN A 120 1.44 -17.36 3.73
CA GLN A 120 1.82 -16.12 3.07
C GLN A 120 0.82 -14.99 3.37
N SER A 121 1.31 -13.77 3.43
CA SER A 121 0.49 -12.56 3.41
C SER A 121 0.45 -11.96 2.02
N ASN A 122 -0.46 -11.01 1.79
CA ASN A 122 -0.63 -10.36 0.51
C ASN A 122 -0.53 -8.84 0.69
N SER A 123 0.34 -8.18 -0.08
CA SER A 123 0.62 -6.74 0.04
C SER A 123 -0.45 -5.84 -0.58
N SER A 124 -1.58 -6.39 -1.04
CA SER A 124 -2.66 -5.59 -1.64
C SER A 124 -3.45 -4.76 -0.64
N VAL A 125 -3.42 -5.12 0.65
CA VAL A 125 -3.98 -4.31 1.74
C VAL A 125 -3.00 -4.32 2.90
N MET A 126 -2.54 -3.14 3.29
CA MET A 126 -1.59 -2.95 4.39
C MET A 126 -1.98 -1.72 5.22
N ARG A 127 -1.73 -1.77 6.52
CA ARG A 127 -1.87 -0.61 7.40
C ARG A 127 -0.66 -0.46 8.31
N TRP A 128 -0.14 0.78 8.42
CA TRP A 128 0.98 1.11 9.29
C TRP A 128 0.92 2.58 9.74
N THR A 129 1.80 2.93 10.66
CA THR A 129 2.12 4.32 10.99
C THR A 129 3.42 4.70 10.31
N PRO A 130 3.49 5.73 9.44
CA PRO A 130 4.73 6.17 8.83
C PRO A 130 5.82 6.40 9.87
N GLY A 131 7.04 5.97 9.56
CA GLY A 131 8.18 5.96 10.48
C GLY A 131 8.44 4.61 11.16
N THR A 132 7.42 3.76 11.36
CA THR A 132 7.61 2.48 12.07
C THR A 132 8.22 1.37 11.21
N MET A 133 8.11 1.48 9.88
CA MET A 133 8.54 0.44 8.93
C MET A 133 9.63 0.93 7.96
N ASN A 134 10.37 1.98 8.32
CA ASN A 134 11.37 2.61 7.44
C ASN A 134 12.48 1.63 7.02
N PHE A 135 12.82 0.66 7.87
CA PHE A 135 13.82 -0.36 7.55
C PHE A 135 13.53 -1.13 6.25
N LEU A 136 12.24 -1.30 5.89
CA LEU A 136 11.84 -1.94 4.62
C LEU A 136 12.35 -1.15 3.41
N TYR A 137 12.23 0.18 3.48
CA TYR A 137 12.69 1.06 2.42
C TYR A 137 14.20 1.25 2.45
N ASP A 138 14.79 1.51 3.61
CA ASP A 138 16.21 1.82 3.74
C ASP A 138 17.08 0.65 3.29
N GLU A 139 16.74 -0.56 3.68
CA GLU A 139 17.44 -1.77 3.22
C GLU A 139 17.24 -2.04 1.73
N PHE A 140 16.02 -1.82 1.22
CA PHE A 140 15.72 -1.93 -0.20
C PHE A 140 16.51 -0.90 -1.01
N LYS A 141 16.46 0.38 -0.64
CA LYS A 141 17.15 1.48 -1.32
C LYS A 141 18.65 1.21 -1.49
N ASN A 142 19.28 0.73 -0.43
CA ASN A 142 20.72 0.47 -0.43
C ASN A 142 21.13 -0.74 -1.29
N ASN A 143 20.20 -1.65 -1.59
CA ASN A 143 20.47 -2.90 -2.29
C ASN A 143 19.43 -3.23 -3.36
N TYR A 144 18.75 -2.24 -3.93
CA TYR A 144 17.55 -2.43 -4.74
C TYR A 144 17.75 -3.41 -5.90
N ALA A 145 18.88 -3.36 -6.61
CA ALA A 145 19.15 -4.24 -7.74
C ALA A 145 19.20 -5.71 -7.31
N LYS A 146 19.89 -6.01 -6.20
CA LYS A 146 19.96 -7.34 -5.61
C LYS A 146 18.59 -7.79 -5.11
N VAL A 147 17.88 -6.94 -4.35
CA VAL A 147 16.55 -7.27 -3.83
C VAL A 147 15.58 -7.59 -4.96
N MET A 148 15.57 -6.81 -6.03
CA MET A 148 14.73 -7.04 -7.21
C MET A 148 15.08 -8.33 -7.96
N SER A 149 16.34 -8.77 -7.95
CA SER A 149 16.76 -10.01 -8.60
C SER A 149 16.46 -11.27 -7.77
N GLU A 150 16.38 -11.13 -6.45
CA GLU A 150 16.19 -12.24 -5.51
C GLU A 150 14.74 -12.44 -5.06
N ASN A 151 13.83 -11.52 -5.42
CA ASN A 151 12.42 -11.57 -5.00
C ASN A 151 11.51 -11.33 -6.21
N HIS A 152 10.36 -12.02 -6.26
CA HIS A 152 9.39 -11.85 -7.35
C HIS A 152 8.65 -10.51 -7.29
N GLY A 153 8.59 -9.86 -6.13
CA GLY A 153 7.93 -8.57 -5.96
C GLY A 153 8.09 -7.99 -4.57
N ASP A 154 7.45 -6.84 -4.37
CA ASP A 154 7.39 -6.13 -3.08
C ASP A 154 6.86 -7.02 -1.96
N GLN A 155 5.86 -7.86 -2.25
CA GLN A 155 5.25 -8.78 -1.29
C GLN A 155 6.29 -9.74 -0.67
N ASP A 156 7.13 -10.38 -1.51
CA ASP A 156 8.15 -11.32 -1.02
C ASP A 156 9.15 -10.61 -0.11
N TRP A 157 9.55 -9.39 -0.50
CA TRP A 157 10.44 -8.57 0.30
C TRP A 157 9.84 -8.18 1.64
N ILE A 158 8.61 -7.65 1.64
CA ILE A 158 7.89 -7.26 2.85
C ILE A 158 7.74 -8.46 3.78
N MET A 159 7.30 -9.60 3.27
CA MET A 159 7.14 -10.83 4.06
C MET A 159 8.44 -11.28 4.70
N LYS A 160 9.52 -11.29 3.93
CA LYS A 160 10.84 -11.73 4.39
C LYS A 160 11.39 -10.85 5.51
N ARG A 161 11.12 -9.54 5.45
CA ARG A 161 11.70 -8.55 6.38
C ARG A 161 10.79 -8.18 7.53
N ALA A 162 9.48 -8.13 7.32
CA ALA A 162 8.51 -7.66 8.31
C ALA A 162 7.84 -8.80 9.10
N VAL A 163 8.31 -10.03 9.03
CA VAL A 163 7.67 -11.21 9.66
C VAL A 163 7.41 -11.05 11.16
N LYS A 164 8.26 -10.31 11.87
CA LYS A 164 8.12 -10.05 13.32
C LYS A 164 7.14 -8.91 13.64
N GLU A 165 6.83 -8.08 12.67
CA GLU A 165 5.97 -6.89 12.80
C GLU A 165 4.53 -7.16 12.36
N ILE A 166 4.30 -8.28 11.65
CA ILE A 166 3.00 -8.66 11.07
C ILE A 166 2.05 -9.13 12.18
N THR A 167 0.81 -8.61 12.13
CA THR A 167 -0.32 -9.02 12.97
C THR A 167 -1.51 -9.44 12.12
#